data_acff49b4c0558dc0bc0796f236275dbb
#
_entry.id   acff49b4c0558dc0bc0796f236275dbb
#
_cell.length_a   1.000
_cell.length_b   1.000
_cell.length_c   1.000
_cell.angle_alpha   90.00
_cell.angle_beta   90.00
_cell.angle_gamma   90.00
#
_symmetry.space_group_name_H-M   'P 1'
#
loop_
_entity.id
_entity.type
_entity.pdbx_description
1 polymer ?
#
loop_
_entity_poly.entity_id
_entity_poly.type
_entity_poly.pdbx_seq_one_letter_code
_entity_poly.pdbx_strand_id
1 'polypeptide(L)'
;MLHRLFNSAFSKATPAHAHCDLFCGVYDPAQAKIEALSCLKTIQKYHDSDDEHFKTRAIIIKERQAGEVKHHITVLWADFFTPEHFEQFPNLHQLCWEGVKGAGDVRKSLDPAVAEKLLKTIDQIADIFWQTDKGKQMGVYPPA
;
A
#
# COMPACT_ATOMS: atom_id res chain seq x y z
N MET A 1 28.53 27.91 -27.84
CA MET A 1 28.97 27.93 -26.42
C MET A 1 27.84 27.72 -25.41
N LEU A 2 26.58 27.59 -25.81
CA LEU A 2 25.42 27.39 -24.89
C LEU A 2 25.10 25.92 -24.56
N HIS A 3 25.62 24.96 -25.31
CA HIS A 3 25.32 23.53 -25.10
C HIS A 3 26.04 22.87 -23.91
N ARG A 4 27.02 23.53 -23.29
CA ARG A 4 27.76 22.97 -22.13
C ARG A 4 27.16 23.32 -20.78
N LEU A 5 26.24 24.27 -20.69
CA LEU A 5 25.63 24.70 -19.42
C LEU A 5 24.41 23.87 -19.02
N PHE A 6 23.77 23.20 -19.96
CA PHE A 6 22.58 22.37 -19.64
C PHE A 6 22.89 20.97 -19.08
N ASN A 7 24.09 20.43 -19.37
CA ASN A 7 24.46 19.08 -18.91
C ASN A 7 24.91 19.01 -17.44
N SER A 8 25.17 20.14 -16.79
CA SER A 8 25.66 20.16 -15.40
C SER A 8 24.53 20.18 -14.35
N ALA A 9 23.32 20.58 -14.73
CA ALA A 9 22.20 20.70 -13.80
C ALA A 9 21.42 19.39 -13.61
N PHE A 10 21.52 18.42 -14.52
CA PHE A 10 20.80 17.15 -14.47
C PHE A 10 21.63 15.97 -13.95
N SER A 11 22.90 16.18 -13.59
CA SER A 11 23.78 15.09 -13.14
C SER A 11 23.68 14.74 -11.66
N LYS A 12 22.73 15.29 -10.93
CA LYS A 12 22.45 14.98 -9.50
C LYS A 12 20.98 14.65 -9.22
N ALA A 13 20.30 14.02 -10.18
CA ALA A 13 19.07 13.35 -9.83
C ALA A 13 19.45 12.16 -8.96
N THR A 14 19.15 12.23 -7.66
CA THR A 14 19.22 11.08 -6.76
C THR A 14 18.30 10.03 -7.34
N PRO A 15 18.77 8.82 -7.68
CA PRO A 15 17.86 7.77 -8.14
C PRO A 15 16.77 7.59 -7.07
N ALA A 16 15.52 7.66 -7.49
CA ALA A 16 14.41 7.25 -6.64
C ALA A 16 14.56 5.74 -6.47
N HIS A 17 14.91 5.30 -5.27
CA HIS A 17 14.96 3.89 -4.95
C HIS A 17 13.51 3.38 -4.86
N ALA A 18 13.15 2.45 -5.76
CA ALA A 18 12.04 1.55 -5.54
C ALA A 18 12.32 0.75 -4.26
N HIS A 19 11.36 0.00 -3.76
CA HIS A 19 11.36 -0.71 -2.47
C HIS A 19 12.73 -1.25 -2.02
N CYS A 20 13.53 -1.81 -2.90
CA CYS A 20 14.98 -1.98 -2.74
C CYS A 20 15.64 -2.16 -4.11
N ASP A 21 16.86 -1.68 -4.25
CA ASP A 21 17.72 -1.84 -5.43
C ASP A 21 18.39 -3.22 -5.52
N LEU A 22 18.27 -4.02 -4.46
CA LEU A 22 18.59 -5.45 -4.45
C LEU A 22 17.28 -6.23 -4.49
N PHE A 23 17.17 -7.17 -5.42
CA PHE A 23 16.03 -8.09 -5.50
C PHE A 23 16.06 -9.08 -4.32
N CYS A 24 15.70 -8.61 -3.14
CA CYS A 24 15.73 -9.42 -1.91
C CYS A 24 14.69 -10.55 -1.95
N GLY A 25 13.63 -10.39 -2.74
CA GLY A 25 12.57 -11.37 -2.87
C GLY A 25 11.64 -11.48 -1.66
N VAL A 26 11.76 -10.57 -0.69
CA VAL A 26 10.93 -10.54 0.52
C VAL A 26 9.72 -9.65 0.29
N TYR A 27 8.54 -10.25 0.20
CA TYR A 27 7.27 -9.57 0.02
C TYR A 27 6.22 -10.19 0.93
N ASP A 28 5.32 -9.38 1.50
CA ASP A 28 4.21 -9.85 2.32
C ASP A 28 3.04 -8.86 2.24
N PRO A 29 1.80 -9.30 1.99
CA PRO A 29 0.63 -8.44 2.00
C PRO A 29 0.23 -7.96 3.40
N ALA A 30 0.79 -8.53 4.47
CA ALA A 30 0.46 -8.22 5.84
C ALA A 30 0.70 -6.74 6.18
N GLN A 31 1.72 -6.10 5.63
CA GLN A 31 1.99 -4.69 5.88
C GLN A 31 0.84 -3.79 5.40
N ALA A 32 0.35 -3.99 4.18
CA ALA A 32 -0.81 -3.26 3.69
C ALA A 32 -2.05 -3.45 4.59
N LYS A 33 -2.25 -4.69 5.07
CA LYS A 33 -3.36 -5.01 5.97
C LYS A 33 -3.23 -4.34 7.35
N ILE A 34 -2.04 -4.34 7.94
CA ILE A 34 -1.76 -3.70 9.23
C ILE A 34 -2.08 -2.20 9.15
N GLU A 35 -1.60 -1.53 8.10
CA GLU A 35 -1.82 -0.10 7.92
C GLU A 35 -3.29 0.24 7.64
N ALA A 36 -4.00 -0.60 6.89
CA ALA A 36 -5.43 -0.43 6.68
C ALA A 36 -6.25 -0.66 7.95
N LEU A 37 -5.89 -1.64 8.78
CA LEU A 37 -6.48 -1.84 10.12
C LEU A 37 -6.21 -0.63 11.04
N SER A 38 -4.99 -0.07 10.97
CA SER A 38 -4.64 1.15 11.69
C SER A 38 -5.55 2.32 11.28
N CYS A 39 -5.81 2.48 9.97
CA CYS A 39 -6.77 3.48 9.48
C CYS A 39 -8.17 3.28 10.07
N LEU A 40 -8.71 2.05 10.00
CA LEU A 40 -10.04 1.74 10.54
C LEU A 40 -10.13 2.03 12.04
N LYS A 41 -9.15 1.55 12.82
CA LYS A 41 -9.10 1.79 14.27
C LYS A 41 -8.95 3.26 14.62
N THR A 42 -8.19 4.01 13.83
CA THR A 42 -8.02 5.45 14.03
C THR A 42 -9.33 6.21 13.74
N ILE A 43 -10.06 5.82 12.69
CA ILE A 43 -11.39 6.40 12.38
C ILE A 43 -12.39 6.11 13.53
N GLN A 44 -12.43 4.88 14.03
CA GLN A 44 -13.29 4.51 15.17
C GLN A 44 -12.97 5.38 16.39
N LYS A 45 -11.69 5.47 16.77
CA LYS A 45 -11.27 6.32 17.90
C LYS A 45 -11.52 7.81 17.68
N TYR A 46 -11.48 8.29 16.45
CA TYR A 46 -11.86 9.66 16.11
C TYR A 46 -13.31 9.94 16.48
N HIS A 47 -14.21 9.01 16.17
CA HIS A 47 -15.64 9.15 16.49
C HIS A 47 -15.95 9.00 18.00
N ASP A 48 -15.15 8.20 18.70
CA ASP A 48 -15.32 7.95 20.15
C ASP A 48 -14.78 9.07 21.03
N SER A 49 -14.11 10.10 20.47
CA SER A 49 -13.46 11.17 21.22
C SER A 49 -14.13 12.50 21.02
N ASP A 50 -14.26 13.29 22.08
CA ASP A 50 -14.66 14.71 22.05
C ASP A 50 -13.46 15.66 22.11
N ASP A 51 -12.24 15.16 22.26
CA ASP A 51 -11.00 15.96 22.30
C ASP A 51 -10.58 16.37 20.89
N GLU A 52 -10.69 17.64 20.57
CA GLU A 52 -10.33 18.22 19.26
C GLU A 52 -8.82 18.09 18.93
N HIS A 53 -7.94 18.11 19.95
CA HIS A 53 -6.52 17.88 19.73
C HIS A 53 -6.28 16.42 19.32
N PHE A 54 -6.93 15.46 19.99
CA PHE A 54 -6.87 14.05 19.62
C PHE A 54 -7.42 13.81 18.20
N LYS A 55 -8.59 14.39 17.87
CA LYS A 55 -9.21 14.28 16.53
C LYS A 55 -8.29 14.77 15.43
N THR A 56 -7.64 15.91 15.64
CA THR A 56 -6.67 16.48 14.69
C THR A 56 -5.51 15.50 14.45
N ARG A 57 -4.94 14.93 15.50
CA ARG A 57 -3.87 13.93 15.39
C ARG A 57 -4.33 12.64 14.72
N ALA A 58 -5.55 12.20 15.01
CA ALA A 58 -6.13 11.01 14.39
C ALA A 58 -6.25 11.15 12.87
N ILE A 59 -6.69 12.33 12.39
CA ILE A 59 -6.72 12.62 10.94
C ILE A 59 -5.33 12.49 10.32
N ILE A 60 -4.32 13.13 10.90
CA ILE A 60 -2.94 13.11 10.38
C ILE A 60 -2.39 11.68 10.34
N ILE A 61 -2.58 10.92 11.40
CA ILE A 61 -2.13 9.52 11.49
C ILE A 61 -2.85 8.68 10.42
N LYS A 62 -4.18 8.76 10.33
CA LYS A 62 -4.97 8.03 9.34
C LYS A 62 -4.50 8.34 7.89
N GLU A 63 -4.26 9.61 7.57
CA GLU A 63 -3.79 9.98 6.23
C GLU A 63 -2.41 9.41 5.91
N ARG A 64 -1.50 9.42 6.89
CA ARG A 64 -0.18 8.80 6.75
C ARG A 64 -0.30 7.30 6.51
N GLN A 65 -1.06 6.58 7.36
CA GLN A 65 -1.22 5.14 7.23
C GLN A 65 -1.90 4.74 5.92
N ALA A 66 -2.89 5.49 5.45
CA ALA A 66 -3.47 5.25 4.14
C ALA A 66 -2.47 5.49 2.98
N GLY A 67 -1.49 6.37 3.17
CA GLY A 67 -0.35 6.53 2.26
C GLY A 67 0.52 5.28 2.21
N GLU A 68 0.83 4.68 3.37
CA GLU A 68 1.59 3.43 3.48
C GLU A 68 0.84 2.25 2.86
N VAL A 69 -0.48 2.13 3.07
CA VAL A 69 -1.30 1.12 2.37
C VAL A 69 -1.13 1.22 0.87
N LYS A 70 -1.23 2.44 0.33
CA LYS A 70 -1.05 2.68 -1.10
C LYS A 70 0.33 2.23 -1.58
N HIS A 71 1.38 2.56 -0.82
CA HIS A 71 2.76 2.18 -1.11
C HIS A 71 2.90 0.66 -1.16
N HIS A 72 2.46 -0.06 -0.12
CA HIS A 72 2.61 -1.52 -0.02
C HIS A 72 1.83 -2.28 -1.10
N ILE A 73 0.62 -1.82 -1.46
CA ILE A 73 -0.13 -2.40 -2.59
C ILE A 73 0.62 -2.15 -3.91
N THR A 74 1.18 -0.96 -4.10
CA THR A 74 1.94 -0.63 -5.32
C THR A 74 3.19 -1.50 -5.44
N VAL A 75 3.90 -1.76 -4.35
CA VAL A 75 5.05 -2.67 -4.30
C VAL A 75 4.66 -4.10 -4.72
N LEU A 76 3.57 -4.63 -4.19
CA LEU A 76 3.07 -5.95 -4.61
C LEU A 76 2.70 -5.96 -6.10
N TRP A 77 2.00 -4.94 -6.56
CA TRP A 77 1.49 -4.83 -7.93
C TRP A 77 2.60 -4.70 -8.96
N ALA A 78 3.61 -3.87 -8.69
CA ALA A 78 4.64 -3.50 -9.64
C ALA A 78 5.89 -4.39 -9.56
N ASP A 79 6.22 -4.92 -8.35
CA ASP A 79 7.50 -5.58 -8.11
C ASP A 79 7.36 -7.08 -7.83
N PHE A 80 6.24 -7.52 -7.25
CA PHE A 80 6.01 -8.95 -6.94
C PHE A 80 5.24 -9.68 -8.03
N PHE A 81 4.07 -9.16 -8.45
CA PHE A 81 3.23 -9.83 -9.43
C PHE A 81 3.81 -9.75 -10.83
N THR A 82 3.82 -10.89 -11.54
CA THR A 82 4.35 -11.03 -12.89
C THR A 82 3.21 -11.15 -13.91
N PRO A 83 3.49 -11.02 -15.23
CA PRO A 83 2.48 -11.22 -16.27
C PRO A 83 1.71 -12.55 -16.13
N GLU A 84 2.40 -13.63 -15.76
CA GLU A 84 1.81 -14.96 -15.59
C GLU A 84 0.78 -14.96 -14.44
N HIS A 85 1.01 -14.19 -13.37
CA HIS A 85 0.04 -14.03 -12.28
C HIS A 85 -1.22 -13.30 -12.76
N PHE A 86 -1.08 -12.28 -13.63
CA PHE A 86 -2.24 -11.57 -14.20
C PHE A 86 -3.03 -12.43 -15.20
N GLU A 87 -2.38 -13.36 -15.89
CA GLU A 87 -3.06 -14.35 -16.72
C GLU A 87 -3.81 -15.39 -15.88
N GLN A 88 -3.19 -15.88 -14.81
CA GLN A 88 -3.77 -16.86 -13.89
C GLN A 88 -4.92 -16.28 -13.06
N PHE A 89 -4.84 -15.01 -12.68
CA PHE A 89 -5.83 -14.29 -11.87
C PHE A 89 -6.31 -13.02 -12.60
N PRO A 90 -7.25 -13.12 -13.54
CA PRO A 90 -7.63 -12.00 -14.42
C PRO A 90 -8.15 -10.75 -13.70
N ASN A 91 -8.66 -10.90 -12.46
CA ASN A 91 -9.13 -9.79 -11.63
C ASN A 91 -8.03 -9.12 -10.80
N LEU A 92 -6.82 -9.66 -10.76
CA LEU A 92 -5.73 -9.19 -9.90
C LEU A 92 -5.34 -7.74 -10.19
N HIS A 93 -5.21 -7.40 -11.48
CA HIS A 93 -4.88 -6.04 -11.89
C HIS A 93 -5.92 -5.02 -11.40
N GLN A 94 -7.20 -5.36 -11.55
CA GLN A 94 -8.31 -4.54 -11.07
C GLN A 94 -8.29 -4.41 -9.54
N LEU A 95 -8.06 -5.51 -8.81
CA LEU A 95 -7.96 -5.48 -7.34
C LEU A 95 -6.83 -4.58 -6.85
N CYS A 96 -5.65 -4.66 -7.45
CA CYS A 96 -4.53 -3.78 -7.10
C CYS A 96 -4.89 -2.31 -7.35
N TRP A 97 -5.48 -2.00 -8.50
CA TRP A 97 -5.95 -0.65 -8.82
C TRP A 97 -7.00 -0.16 -7.82
N GLU A 98 -8.00 -0.99 -7.50
CA GLU A 98 -9.05 -0.67 -6.51
C GLU A 98 -8.47 -0.46 -5.12
N GLY A 99 -7.49 -1.26 -4.71
CA GLY A 99 -6.79 -1.09 -3.43
C GLY A 99 -6.04 0.25 -3.35
N VAL A 100 -5.30 0.61 -4.40
CA VAL A 100 -4.60 1.91 -4.49
C VAL A 100 -5.59 3.09 -4.47
N LYS A 101 -6.72 2.97 -5.18
CA LYS A 101 -7.79 3.99 -5.17
C LYS A 101 -8.48 4.04 -3.82
N GLY A 102 -8.83 2.89 -3.24
CA GLY A 102 -9.47 2.78 -1.93
C GLY A 102 -8.62 3.39 -0.81
N ALA A 103 -7.30 3.24 -0.83
CA ALA A 103 -6.40 3.93 0.09
C ALA A 103 -6.52 5.46 -0.05
N GLY A 104 -6.65 5.97 -1.27
CA GLY A 104 -6.91 7.39 -1.53
C GLY A 104 -8.28 7.86 -1.00
N ASP A 105 -9.29 7.00 -1.04
CA ASP A 105 -10.63 7.30 -0.53
C ASP A 105 -10.66 7.33 1.00
N VAL A 106 -9.94 6.41 1.67
CA VAL A 106 -9.74 6.42 3.13
C VAL A 106 -9.06 7.72 3.59
N ARG A 107 -8.11 8.26 2.82
CA ARG A 107 -7.50 9.57 3.15
C ARG A 107 -8.54 10.68 3.24
N LYS A 108 -9.55 10.67 2.39
CA LYS A 108 -10.56 11.74 2.26
C LYS A 108 -11.79 11.53 3.14
N SER A 109 -11.92 10.35 3.77
CA SER A 109 -13.11 9.95 4.51
C SER A 109 -12.82 9.71 5.99
N LEU A 110 -13.84 9.90 6.82
CA LEU A 110 -13.90 9.46 8.21
C LEU A 110 -14.99 8.38 8.39
N ASP A 111 -15.55 7.86 7.30
CA ASP A 111 -16.51 6.77 7.35
C ASP A 111 -15.77 5.42 7.50
N PRO A 112 -16.01 4.66 8.59
CA PRO A 112 -15.41 3.35 8.80
C PRO A 112 -15.67 2.37 7.64
N ALA A 113 -16.83 2.46 6.98
CA ALA A 113 -17.19 1.56 5.87
C ALA A 113 -16.23 1.68 4.68
N VAL A 114 -15.62 2.86 4.46
CA VAL A 114 -14.62 3.06 3.42
C VAL A 114 -13.33 2.29 3.73
N ALA A 115 -12.90 2.29 5.00
CA ALA A 115 -11.73 1.53 5.44
C ALA A 115 -11.99 0.00 5.45
N GLU A 116 -13.19 -0.42 5.82
CA GLU A 116 -13.61 -1.83 5.76
C GLU A 116 -13.63 -2.35 4.31
N LYS A 117 -14.10 -1.54 3.37
CA LYS A 117 -14.04 -1.90 1.94
C LYS A 117 -12.60 -2.08 1.47
N LEU A 118 -11.71 -1.17 1.86
CA LEU A 118 -10.28 -1.29 1.54
C LEU A 118 -9.68 -2.58 2.10
N LEU A 119 -9.98 -2.92 3.36
CA LEU A 119 -9.52 -4.17 3.99
C LEU A 119 -9.96 -5.41 3.21
N LYS A 120 -11.22 -5.46 2.75
CA LYS A 120 -11.72 -6.58 1.93
C LYS A 120 -10.95 -6.70 0.61
N THR A 121 -10.62 -5.58 -0.03
CA THR A 121 -9.81 -5.59 -1.26
C THR A 121 -8.40 -6.10 -0.98
N ILE A 122 -7.78 -5.69 0.13
CA ILE A 122 -6.44 -6.18 0.54
C ILE A 122 -6.48 -7.67 0.85
N ASP A 123 -7.52 -8.18 1.51
CA ASP A 123 -7.67 -9.61 1.77
C ASP A 123 -7.75 -10.41 0.47
N GLN A 124 -8.47 -9.93 -0.53
CA GLN A 124 -8.51 -10.58 -1.86
C GLN A 124 -7.15 -10.59 -2.57
N ILE A 125 -6.38 -9.50 -2.47
CA ILE A 125 -4.99 -9.45 -2.99
C ILE A 125 -4.11 -10.44 -2.23
N ALA A 126 -4.23 -10.51 -0.91
CA ALA A 126 -3.48 -11.44 -0.07
C ALA A 126 -3.81 -12.90 -0.38
N ASP A 127 -5.09 -13.22 -0.59
CA ASP A 127 -5.52 -14.56 -0.99
C ASP A 127 -4.89 -15.00 -2.31
N ILE A 128 -4.78 -14.10 -3.28
CA ILE A 128 -4.09 -14.37 -4.54
C ILE A 128 -2.58 -14.51 -4.31
N PHE A 129 -1.97 -13.62 -3.52
CA PHE A 129 -0.54 -13.68 -3.19
C PHE A 129 -0.16 -15.07 -2.66
N TRP A 130 -0.92 -15.60 -1.69
CA TRP A 130 -0.66 -16.90 -1.08
C TRP A 130 -0.96 -18.10 -2.00
N GLN A 131 -1.63 -17.88 -3.13
CA GLN A 131 -1.84 -18.90 -4.16
C GLN A 131 -0.71 -18.95 -5.19
N THR A 132 0.13 -17.92 -5.28
CA THR A 132 1.32 -17.95 -6.15
C THR A 132 2.35 -18.96 -5.62
N ASP A 133 3.16 -19.52 -6.51
CA ASP A 133 4.18 -20.50 -6.09
C ASP A 133 5.20 -19.90 -5.14
N LYS A 134 5.60 -18.65 -5.37
CA LYS A 134 6.51 -17.94 -4.49
C LYS A 134 5.87 -17.62 -3.14
N GLY A 135 4.61 -17.20 -3.11
CA GLY A 135 3.86 -16.98 -1.88
C GLY A 135 3.75 -18.25 -1.04
N LYS A 136 3.42 -19.40 -1.65
CA LYS A 136 3.37 -20.70 -0.97
C LYS A 136 4.71 -21.09 -0.34
N GLN A 137 5.83 -20.82 -1.04
CA GLN A 137 7.17 -21.12 -0.52
C GLN A 137 7.56 -20.24 0.66
N MET A 138 7.14 -18.98 0.66
CA MET A 138 7.43 -18.03 1.75
C MET A 138 6.65 -18.37 3.02
N GLY A 139 5.47 -18.95 2.89
CA GLY A 139 4.57 -19.21 4.00
C GLY A 139 3.96 -17.93 4.61
N VAL A 140 2.86 -18.09 5.32
CA VAL A 140 2.25 -16.98 6.05
C VAL A 140 3.16 -16.58 7.21
N TYR A 141 3.52 -15.32 7.30
CA TYR A 141 4.29 -14.79 8.42
C TYR A 141 3.52 -15.07 9.72
N PRO A 142 4.09 -15.81 10.68
CA PRO A 142 3.37 -16.09 11.91
C PRO A 142 3.15 -14.76 12.63
N PRO A 143 1.91 -14.44 13.05
CA PRO A 143 1.69 -13.35 13.97
C PRO A 143 2.49 -13.64 15.24
N ALA A 144 3.26 -12.65 15.66
CA ALA A 144 4.01 -12.72 16.90
C ALA A 144 3.07 -12.84 18.11
#